data_99f20ffc2085f4c86158ebc47c0f10bb
#
_entry.id   99f20ffc2085f4c86158ebc47c0f10bb
#
_cell.length_a   1.000
_cell.length_b   1.000
_cell.length_c   1.000
_cell.angle_alpha   90.00
_cell.angle_beta   90.00
_cell.angle_gamma   90.00
#
_symmetry.space_group_name_H-M   'P 1'
#
loop_
_entity.id
_entity.type
_entity.pdbx_description
1 polymer ?
#
loop_
_entity_poly.entity_id
_entity_poly.type
_entity_poly.pdbx_seq_one_letter_code
_entity_poly.pdbx_strand_id
1 'polypeptide(L)'
;MIGYVENKRLTNLNTEVQTAVTDYVPAEYTSVAMDGKVSLGWHGIGGPGGNDTLDSVLKEGKGINVIAPTWFSLKNSDGELFRSFASAQYVKKAHEKGIKVWGVWDDFNYTAESGTTVDSYAVLSATSSRQQMAQNIVDTALEYGLDGINLDFEKLTNEARPHFNQFLRELSVLCRQSGLALSIDNYVPLNSSNYYRLDIQGLVADYVIIMGYDEHWGGCQEAGSVASIDYVSGGLDRTLEQVPAEKVVNALPFYTRLWMTKGAEVTSEAIPISNVEECLQKYGKSTDMAEWDEVTCQNYIEWQGNDTLYQMWIEDTESLSVKVNVMNARNIGGVAVWRLGYGTQSAWELVAAYAGVK
;
A
#
# COMPACT_ATOMS: atom_id res chain seq x y z
N MET A 1 27.44 18.73 20.68
CA MET A 1 27.98 19.83 21.52
C MET A 1 29.33 20.25 20.92
N ILE A 2 29.48 21.50 20.50
CA ILE A 2 30.73 22.05 19.97
C ILE A 2 31.42 22.72 21.13
N GLY A 3 32.62 22.28 21.47
CA GLY A 3 33.43 22.88 22.51
C GLY A 3 34.67 23.58 21.92
N TYR A 4 35.08 24.64 22.55
CA TYR A 4 36.30 25.38 22.17
C TYR A 4 37.33 25.23 23.27
N VAL A 5 38.60 25.05 22.88
CA VAL A 5 39.74 25.04 23.80
C VAL A 5 40.80 26.03 23.30
N GLU A 6 41.49 26.72 24.21
CA GLU A 6 42.58 27.66 23.81
C GLU A 6 43.73 26.92 23.10
N ASN A 7 44.11 27.37 21.95
CA ASN A 7 45.12 26.74 21.10
C ASN A 7 46.50 26.55 21.82
N LYS A 8 46.82 27.45 22.74
CA LYS A 8 48.05 27.35 23.57
C LYS A 8 48.07 26.18 24.57
N ARG A 9 46.87 25.56 24.78
CA ARG A 9 46.74 24.39 25.66
C ARG A 9 46.72 23.06 24.89
N LEU A 10 46.86 23.13 23.56
CA LEU A 10 46.92 21.94 22.72
C LEU A 10 48.38 21.64 22.43
N THR A 11 48.89 20.56 22.98
CA THR A 11 50.23 20.03 22.68
C THR A 11 50.05 18.68 22.02
N ASN A 12 50.81 18.46 20.91
CA ASN A 12 50.80 17.21 20.16
C ASN A 12 49.44 16.83 19.57
N LEU A 13 48.97 17.57 18.56
CA LEU A 13 47.84 17.19 17.75
C LEU A 13 48.23 15.99 16.87
N ASN A 14 48.07 14.80 17.37
CA ASN A 14 48.14 13.58 16.58
C ASN A 14 46.77 13.20 16.12
N THR A 15 46.60 12.92 14.84
CA THR A 15 45.39 12.27 14.34
C THR A 15 45.49 10.77 14.68
N GLU A 16 44.84 10.36 15.72
CA GLU A 16 44.62 8.94 15.99
C GLU A 16 43.43 8.46 15.18
N VAL A 17 43.64 7.54 14.26
CA VAL A 17 42.58 6.80 13.63
C VAL A 17 42.15 5.71 14.62
N GLN A 18 41.07 5.97 15.36
CA GLN A 18 40.46 4.93 16.17
C GLN A 18 39.74 3.97 15.25
N THR A 19 40.29 2.80 15.06
CA THR A 19 39.56 1.69 14.46
C THR A 19 38.74 1.05 15.59
N ALA A 20 37.42 1.14 15.50
CA ALA A 20 36.55 0.43 16.41
C ALA A 20 36.82 -1.08 16.27
N VAL A 21 37.35 -1.69 17.32
CA VAL A 21 37.41 -3.13 17.43
C VAL A 21 36.01 -3.57 17.88
N THR A 22 35.28 -4.22 16.99
CA THR A 22 33.96 -4.76 17.27
C THR A 22 34.03 -6.29 17.16
N ASP A 23 33.51 -6.97 18.13
CA ASP A 23 33.21 -8.40 18.11
C ASP A 23 31.81 -8.69 17.54
N TYR A 24 31.18 -7.63 16.98
CA TYR A 24 29.90 -7.75 16.32
C TYR A 24 29.98 -8.74 15.16
N VAL A 25 29.29 -9.85 15.30
CA VAL A 25 29.01 -10.78 14.21
C VAL A 25 27.64 -10.39 13.67
N PRO A 26 27.56 -9.95 12.41
CA PRO A 26 26.26 -9.66 11.80
C PRO A 26 25.35 -10.88 11.94
N ALA A 27 24.13 -10.67 12.42
CA ALA A 27 23.13 -11.73 12.39
C ALA A 27 22.94 -12.17 10.94
N GLU A 28 22.89 -13.48 10.71
CA GLU A 28 22.63 -14.03 9.39
C GLU A 28 21.26 -13.50 8.91
N TYR A 29 21.23 -12.81 7.78
CA TYR A 29 20.00 -12.28 7.21
C TYR A 29 19.21 -13.41 6.60
N THR A 30 18.12 -13.81 7.26
CA THR A 30 17.17 -14.75 6.70
C THR A 30 16.10 -13.94 5.96
N SER A 31 16.11 -14.00 4.64
CA SER A 31 15.04 -13.40 3.85
C SER A 31 13.74 -14.16 4.09
N VAL A 32 12.66 -13.43 4.30
CA VAL A 32 11.28 -13.95 4.37
C VAL A 32 10.51 -13.64 3.09
N ALA A 33 11.22 -13.16 2.06
CA ALA A 33 10.64 -12.93 0.74
C ALA A 33 10.05 -14.22 0.18
N MET A 34 8.97 -14.10 -0.56
CA MET A 34 8.28 -15.22 -1.17
C MET A 34 9.07 -15.76 -2.36
N ASP A 35 8.97 -17.06 -2.61
CA ASP A 35 9.42 -17.65 -3.86
C ASP A 35 8.50 -17.17 -4.99
N GLY A 36 9.07 -16.50 -5.99
CA GLY A 36 8.33 -15.93 -7.11
C GLY A 36 7.70 -14.57 -6.82
N LYS A 37 6.71 -14.19 -7.61
CA LYS A 37 6.05 -12.89 -7.48
C LYS A 37 5.01 -12.89 -6.36
N VAL A 38 4.94 -11.77 -5.64
CA VAL A 38 3.81 -11.50 -4.74
C VAL A 38 2.58 -11.18 -5.58
N SER A 39 1.45 -11.78 -5.19
CA SER A 39 0.11 -11.42 -5.66
C SER A 39 -0.77 -11.18 -4.43
N LEU A 40 -0.89 -9.92 -4.05
CA LEU A 40 -1.56 -9.50 -2.84
C LEU A 40 -2.96 -8.96 -3.14
N GLY A 41 -3.95 -9.42 -2.38
CA GLY A 41 -5.29 -8.84 -2.39
C GLY A 41 -5.62 -8.19 -1.05
N TRP A 42 -5.89 -6.88 -1.03
CA TRP A 42 -6.44 -6.26 0.19
C TRP A 42 -7.87 -6.68 0.40
N HIS A 43 -8.17 -7.10 1.62
CA HIS A 43 -9.53 -7.42 2.06
C HIS A 43 -10.03 -6.33 3.01
N GLY A 44 -10.88 -5.45 2.52
CA GLY A 44 -11.47 -4.37 3.30
C GLY A 44 -12.44 -4.90 4.35
N ILE A 45 -12.03 -4.85 5.61
CA ILE A 45 -12.83 -5.30 6.76
C ILE A 45 -13.33 -4.07 7.50
N GLY A 46 -14.58 -3.69 7.25
CA GLY A 46 -15.22 -2.52 7.88
C GLY A 46 -16.01 -2.82 9.15
N GLY A 47 -15.98 -4.06 9.64
CA GLY A 47 -16.73 -4.48 10.83
C GLY A 47 -16.60 -5.97 11.12
N PRO A 48 -17.17 -6.47 12.24
CA PRO A 48 -17.02 -7.85 12.69
C PRO A 48 -17.45 -8.91 11.65
N GLY A 49 -18.47 -8.63 10.86
CA GLY A 49 -18.97 -9.53 9.80
C GLY A 49 -18.09 -9.55 8.53
N GLY A 50 -17.13 -8.65 8.39
CA GLY A 50 -16.24 -8.59 7.22
C GLY A 50 -15.40 -9.85 7.06
N ASN A 51 -14.98 -10.47 8.15
CA ASN A 51 -14.22 -11.72 8.14
C ASN A 51 -15.00 -12.90 7.53
N ASP A 52 -16.31 -12.89 7.60
CA ASP A 52 -17.16 -13.99 7.09
C ASP A 52 -17.20 -14.01 5.57
N THR A 53 -16.77 -12.93 4.90
CA THR A 53 -16.73 -12.84 3.44
C THR A 53 -15.46 -13.48 2.83
N LEU A 54 -14.52 -13.98 3.64
CA LEU A 54 -13.25 -14.57 3.17
C LEU A 54 -13.45 -15.60 2.06
N ASP A 55 -14.35 -16.56 2.27
CA ASP A 55 -14.56 -17.63 1.29
C ASP A 55 -15.14 -17.11 -0.04
N SER A 56 -16.01 -16.08 0.00
CA SER A 56 -16.57 -15.46 -1.20
C SER A 56 -15.51 -14.68 -1.96
N VAL A 57 -14.72 -13.83 -1.31
CA VAL A 57 -13.69 -13.03 -1.97
C VAL A 57 -12.55 -13.89 -2.52
N LEU A 58 -12.20 -15.00 -1.86
CA LEU A 58 -11.21 -15.97 -2.37
C LEU A 58 -11.73 -16.83 -3.52
N LYS A 59 -13.03 -17.04 -3.62
CA LYS A 59 -13.61 -17.72 -4.78
C LYS A 59 -13.50 -16.88 -6.04
N GLU A 60 -13.59 -15.57 -5.92
CA GLU A 60 -13.46 -14.61 -7.02
C GLU A 60 -11.98 -14.28 -7.29
N GLY A 61 -11.22 -14.02 -6.23
CA GLY A 61 -9.82 -13.58 -6.26
C GLY A 61 -8.84 -14.70 -6.57
N LYS A 62 -8.89 -15.25 -7.78
CA LYS A 62 -7.95 -16.28 -8.23
C LYS A 62 -6.55 -15.70 -8.40
N GLY A 63 -5.54 -16.53 -8.11
CA GLY A 63 -4.15 -16.16 -8.35
C GLY A 63 -3.52 -15.24 -7.32
N ILE A 64 -4.15 -15.06 -6.14
CA ILE A 64 -3.49 -14.42 -4.99
C ILE A 64 -2.73 -15.46 -4.17
N ASN A 65 -1.57 -15.08 -3.65
CA ASN A 65 -0.79 -15.86 -2.69
C ASN A 65 -0.64 -15.16 -1.34
N VAL A 66 -1.06 -13.90 -1.26
CA VAL A 66 -1.13 -13.10 -0.04
C VAL A 66 -2.48 -12.42 0.07
N ILE A 67 -3.11 -12.47 1.24
CA ILE A 67 -4.28 -11.67 1.57
C ILE A 67 -3.93 -10.68 2.69
N ALA A 68 -4.31 -9.42 2.53
CA ALA A 68 -4.03 -8.37 3.48
C ALA A 68 -5.35 -7.77 4.04
N PRO A 69 -5.84 -8.29 5.18
CA PRO A 69 -7.05 -7.77 5.81
C PRO A 69 -6.78 -6.46 6.56
N THR A 70 -7.69 -5.49 6.43
CA THR A 70 -7.61 -4.18 7.08
C THR A 70 -8.09 -4.28 8.53
N TRP A 71 -7.26 -4.83 9.41
CA TRP A 71 -7.65 -5.16 10.79
C TRP A 71 -7.16 -4.22 11.86
N PHE A 72 -6.00 -3.59 11.62
CA PHE A 72 -5.29 -2.90 12.67
C PHE A 72 -5.14 -1.43 12.31
N SER A 73 -5.36 -0.59 13.30
CA SER A 73 -5.19 0.85 13.16
C SER A 73 -4.50 1.41 14.40
N LEU A 74 -3.77 2.48 14.24
CA LEU A 74 -3.24 3.26 15.36
C LEU A 74 -4.42 3.89 16.09
N LYS A 75 -4.54 3.60 17.40
CA LYS A 75 -5.71 4.01 18.19
C LYS A 75 -5.55 5.38 18.83
N ASN A 76 -4.35 5.68 19.33
CA ASN A 76 -4.05 6.92 20.05
C ASN A 76 -2.57 7.30 19.96
N SER A 77 -2.24 8.47 20.51
CA SER A 77 -0.88 9.01 20.52
C SER A 77 0.10 8.28 21.46
N ASP A 78 -0.38 7.31 22.24
CA ASP A 78 0.48 6.47 23.09
C ASP A 78 0.98 5.20 22.34
N GLY A 79 0.55 5.01 21.09
CA GLY A 79 0.93 3.86 20.26
C GLY A 79 0.09 2.61 20.53
N GLU A 80 -1.06 2.73 21.18
CA GLU A 80 -2.03 1.64 21.27
C GLU A 80 -2.64 1.31 19.92
N LEU A 81 -2.94 0.03 19.71
CA LEU A 81 -3.50 -0.50 18.48
C LEU A 81 -4.98 -0.85 18.65
N PHE A 82 -5.79 -0.44 17.68
CA PHE A 82 -7.10 -1.00 17.45
C PHE A 82 -6.94 -2.36 16.75
N ARG A 83 -7.57 -3.41 17.27
CA ARG A 83 -7.44 -4.79 16.76
C ARG A 83 -8.72 -5.62 16.86
N SER A 84 -9.85 -4.95 16.98
CA SER A 84 -11.14 -5.62 17.26
C SER A 84 -11.65 -6.51 16.12
N PHE A 85 -11.08 -6.39 14.92
CA PHE A 85 -11.49 -7.19 13.76
C PHE A 85 -10.57 -8.38 13.49
N ALA A 86 -9.40 -8.45 14.13
CA ALA A 86 -8.45 -9.52 13.88
C ALA A 86 -9.00 -10.89 14.30
N SER A 87 -8.70 -11.92 13.51
CA SER A 87 -9.27 -13.26 13.68
C SER A 87 -8.25 -14.36 13.34
N ALA A 88 -7.81 -15.10 14.36
CA ALA A 88 -6.96 -16.27 14.16
C ALA A 88 -7.67 -17.39 13.34
N GLN A 89 -9.00 -17.46 13.41
CA GLN A 89 -9.77 -18.41 12.59
C GLN A 89 -9.71 -18.04 11.10
N TYR A 90 -9.74 -16.75 10.78
CA TYR A 90 -9.56 -16.27 9.41
C TYR A 90 -8.17 -16.65 8.88
N VAL A 91 -7.12 -16.40 9.67
CA VAL A 91 -5.74 -16.78 9.31
C VAL A 91 -5.64 -18.27 9.03
N LYS A 92 -6.17 -19.11 9.92
CA LYS A 92 -6.19 -20.56 9.72
C LYS A 92 -6.88 -20.96 8.41
N LYS A 93 -8.05 -20.38 8.10
CA LYS A 93 -8.78 -20.66 6.84
C LYS A 93 -7.98 -20.23 5.60
N ALA A 94 -7.28 -19.10 5.65
CA ALA A 94 -6.41 -18.66 4.55
C ALA A 94 -5.24 -19.63 4.36
N HIS A 95 -4.58 -20.05 5.43
CA HIS A 95 -3.51 -21.05 5.41
C HIS A 95 -3.97 -22.41 4.87
N GLU A 96 -5.17 -22.88 5.19
CA GLU A 96 -5.76 -24.11 4.63
C GLU A 96 -5.90 -24.05 3.09
N LYS A 97 -5.94 -22.83 2.53
CA LYS A 97 -5.97 -22.58 1.08
C LYS A 97 -4.57 -22.26 0.50
N GLY A 98 -3.52 -22.33 1.31
CA GLY A 98 -2.14 -22.02 0.89
C GLY A 98 -1.87 -20.52 0.72
N ILE A 99 -2.71 -19.64 1.27
CA ILE A 99 -2.60 -18.20 1.16
C ILE A 99 -1.99 -17.64 2.45
N LYS A 100 -0.95 -16.83 2.33
CA LYS A 100 -0.33 -16.11 3.45
C LYS A 100 -1.17 -14.92 3.86
N VAL A 101 -1.11 -14.54 5.12
CA VAL A 101 -1.86 -13.40 5.68
C VAL A 101 -0.90 -12.34 6.18
N TRP A 102 -0.90 -11.16 5.54
CA TRP A 102 -0.20 -9.98 6.01
C TRP A 102 -1.23 -9.00 6.54
N GLY A 103 -1.28 -8.81 7.86
CA GLY A 103 -2.23 -7.85 8.44
C GLY A 103 -1.90 -6.43 8.01
N VAL A 104 -2.92 -5.63 7.70
CA VAL A 104 -2.76 -4.19 7.44
C VAL A 104 -2.74 -3.44 8.76
N TRP A 105 -1.75 -2.57 8.92
CA TRP A 105 -1.67 -1.57 9.99
C TRP A 105 -1.69 -0.18 9.37
N ASP A 106 -2.69 0.61 9.74
CA ASP A 106 -2.88 1.97 9.24
C ASP A 106 -2.88 3.03 10.35
N ASP A 107 -2.88 4.32 9.96
CA ASP A 107 -2.93 5.46 10.84
C ASP A 107 -4.26 6.25 10.72
N PHE A 108 -5.35 5.60 10.25
CA PHE A 108 -6.64 6.25 9.98
C PHE A 108 -7.52 6.49 11.20
N ASN A 109 -7.29 5.79 12.31
CA ASN A 109 -8.11 5.87 13.52
C ASN A 109 -9.62 5.65 13.30
N TYR A 110 -10.01 4.42 13.05
CA TYR A 110 -11.42 4.03 12.86
C TYR A 110 -12.24 3.97 14.17
N THR A 111 -11.71 4.37 15.31
CA THR A 111 -12.50 4.43 16.53
C THR A 111 -13.46 5.60 16.46
N ALA A 112 -14.70 5.30 16.10
CA ALA A 112 -15.75 6.26 15.76
C ALA A 112 -16.15 7.24 16.90
N GLU A 113 -15.61 7.10 18.09
CA GLU A 113 -15.97 7.96 19.22
C GLU A 113 -15.26 9.31 19.23
N SER A 114 -14.26 9.55 18.42
CA SER A 114 -13.41 10.70 18.70
C SER A 114 -13.31 11.76 17.63
N GLY A 115 -13.49 11.48 16.36
CA GLY A 115 -13.13 12.47 15.33
C GLY A 115 -11.71 13.04 15.51
N THR A 116 -10.93 12.47 16.42
CA THR A 116 -9.54 12.84 16.70
C THR A 116 -8.64 12.05 15.77
N THR A 117 -7.88 12.78 14.95
CA THR A 117 -6.75 12.19 14.22
C THR A 117 -5.69 11.77 15.22
N VAL A 118 -5.09 10.60 15.03
CA VAL A 118 -3.94 10.19 15.82
C VAL A 118 -2.76 11.10 15.47
N ASP A 119 -2.10 11.66 16.48
CA ASP A 119 -0.86 12.38 16.27
C ASP A 119 0.28 11.38 16.08
N SER A 120 0.54 11.00 14.83
CA SER A 120 1.63 10.10 14.46
C SER A 120 3.00 10.64 14.85
N TYR A 121 3.18 11.96 14.90
CA TYR A 121 4.43 12.57 15.37
C TYR A 121 4.67 12.28 16.87
N ALA A 122 3.66 12.41 17.71
CA ALA A 122 3.80 12.14 19.16
C ALA A 122 4.27 10.70 19.42
N VAL A 123 3.69 9.73 18.71
CA VAL A 123 4.09 8.32 18.84
C VAL A 123 5.49 8.07 18.29
N LEU A 124 5.77 8.55 17.08
CA LEU A 124 6.98 8.19 16.35
C LEU A 124 8.23 8.96 16.82
N SER A 125 8.08 10.19 17.31
CA SER A 125 9.20 11.04 17.74
C SER A 125 9.84 10.60 19.06
N ALA A 126 9.05 10.03 19.96
CA ALA A 126 9.57 9.50 21.23
C ALA A 126 10.10 8.07 21.04
N THR A 127 11.37 7.85 21.39
CA THR A 127 12.01 6.54 21.20
C THR A 127 11.27 5.41 21.93
N SER A 128 10.83 5.64 23.16
CA SER A 128 10.10 4.65 23.97
C SER A 128 8.76 4.25 23.33
N SER A 129 7.97 5.25 22.90
CA SER A 129 6.65 5.00 22.28
C SER A 129 6.80 4.28 20.94
N ARG A 130 7.76 4.72 20.13
CA ARG A 130 8.06 4.13 18.82
C ARG A 130 8.49 2.67 18.94
N GLN A 131 9.41 2.37 19.87
CA GLN A 131 9.88 1.00 20.12
C GLN A 131 8.77 0.12 20.69
N GLN A 132 7.97 0.66 21.62
CA GLN A 132 6.82 -0.06 22.16
C GLN A 132 5.80 -0.38 21.08
N MET A 133 5.50 0.57 20.18
CA MET A 133 4.59 0.34 19.06
C MET A 133 5.14 -0.74 18.11
N ALA A 134 6.42 -0.69 17.77
CA ALA A 134 7.04 -1.72 16.93
C ALA A 134 6.94 -3.12 17.56
N GLN A 135 7.19 -3.24 18.87
CA GLN A 135 7.05 -4.50 19.59
C GLN A 135 5.58 -4.95 19.63
N ASN A 136 4.64 -4.05 19.93
CA ASN A 136 3.21 -4.37 19.97
C ASN A 136 2.69 -4.89 18.60
N ILE A 137 3.16 -4.33 17.50
CA ILE A 137 2.81 -4.79 16.15
C ILE A 137 3.29 -6.23 15.93
N VAL A 138 4.55 -6.52 16.24
CA VAL A 138 5.12 -7.85 16.07
C VAL A 138 4.46 -8.87 17.00
N ASP A 139 4.28 -8.54 18.27
CA ASP A 139 3.61 -9.42 19.24
C ASP A 139 2.17 -9.73 18.80
N THR A 140 1.45 -8.72 18.30
CA THR A 140 0.10 -8.91 17.77
C THR A 140 0.11 -9.79 16.51
N ALA A 141 1.06 -9.59 15.59
CA ALA A 141 1.18 -10.45 14.41
C ALA A 141 1.39 -11.91 14.79
N LEU A 142 2.26 -12.17 15.77
CA LEU A 142 2.52 -13.52 16.30
C LEU A 142 1.31 -14.10 17.04
N GLU A 143 0.61 -13.29 17.83
CA GLU A 143 -0.62 -13.69 18.55
C GLU A 143 -1.68 -14.26 17.60
N TYR A 144 -1.87 -13.62 16.44
CA TYR A 144 -2.85 -14.06 15.45
C TYR A 144 -2.31 -15.07 14.43
N GLY A 145 -1.01 -15.35 14.43
CA GLY A 145 -0.36 -16.28 13.50
C GLY A 145 -0.23 -15.73 12.08
N LEU A 146 0.00 -14.42 11.97
CA LEU A 146 0.22 -13.76 10.67
C LEU A 146 1.57 -14.16 10.08
N ASP A 147 1.68 -14.10 8.74
CA ASP A 147 2.93 -14.33 8.00
C ASP A 147 3.70 -13.04 7.74
N GLY A 148 3.06 -11.89 7.93
CA GLY A 148 3.67 -10.60 7.67
C GLY A 148 2.85 -9.41 8.14
N ILE A 149 3.47 -8.26 7.96
CA ILE A 149 2.98 -6.94 8.31
C ILE A 149 2.91 -6.11 7.02
N ASN A 150 1.76 -5.51 6.76
CA ASN A 150 1.56 -4.55 5.70
C ASN A 150 1.28 -3.18 6.33
N LEU A 151 2.21 -2.24 6.20
CA LEU A 151 2.09 -0.89 6.76
C LEU A 151 1.50 0.05 5.74
N ASP A 152 0.36 0.65 6.10
CA ASP A 152 -0.40 1.61 5.29
C ASP A 152 -0.57 2.94 6.04
N PHE A 153 0.54 3.63 6.28
CA PHE A 153 0.56 4.91 6.99
C PHE A 153 0.49 6.07 6.00
N GLU A 154 -0.70 6.64 5.83
CA GLU A 154 -0.99 7.66 4.82
C GLU A 154 -1.13 9.09 5.39
N LYS A 155 -1.29 9.24 6.71
CA LYS A 155 -1.54 10.55 7.35
C LYS A 155 -0.33 11.14 8.07
N LEU A 156 0.87 10.71 7.69
CA LEU A 156 2.10 11.20 8.30
C LEU A 156 2.31 12.69 8.03
N THR A 157 2.48 13.46 9.11
CA THR A 157 2.88 14.88 9.00
C THR A 157 4.33 15.00 8.55
N ASN A 158 4.72 16.18 8.07
CA ASN A 158 6.10 16.45 7.65
C ASN A 158 7.11 16.17 8.76
N GLU A 159 6.75 16.51 10.00
CA GLU A 159 7.57 16.33 11.18
C GLU A 159 7.69 14.85 11.57
N ALA A 160 6.66 14.04 11.32
CA ALA A 160 6.65 12.62 11.65
C ALA A 160 7.52 11.77 10.71
N ARG A 161 7.73 12.19 9.47
CA ARG A 161 8.41 11.42 8.41
C ARG A 161 9.82 10.93 8.76
N PRO A 162 10.75 11.75 9.32
CA PRO A 162 12.06 11.25 9.72
C PRO A 162 11.96 10.16 10.81
N HIS A 163 11.00 10.29 11.70
CA HIS A 163 10.74 9.34 12.78
C HIS A 163 10.10 8.05 12.26
N PHE A 164 9.25 8.15 11.25
CA PHE A 164 8.72 6.99 10.54
C PHE A 164 9.83 6.17 9.88
N ASN A 165 10.79 6.80 9.22
CA ASN A 165 11.94 6.11 8.66
C ASN A 165 12.77 5.38 9.73
N GLN A 166 12.89 5.94 10.93
CA GLN A 166 13.55 5.27 12.05
C GLN A 166 12.69 4.11 12.59
N PHE A 167 11.38 4.30 12.67
CA PHE A 167 10.44 3.24 13.04
C PHE A 167 10.56 2.04 12.09
N LEU A 168 10.63 2.26 10.78
CA LEU A 168 10.79 1.19 9.80
C LEU A 168 12.08 0.39 10.01
N ARG A 169 13.20 1.06 10.35
CA ARG A 169 14.45 0.37 10.69
C ARG A 169 14.30 -0.51 11.92
N GLU A 170 13.67 0.00 12.97
CA GLU A 170 13.45 -0.74 14.22
C GLU A 170 12.49 -1.91 14.00
N LEU A 171 11.36 -1.68 13.36
CA LEU A 171 10.36 -2.70 13.06
C LEU A 171 10.94 -3.81 12.16
N SER A 172 11.71 -3.46 11.13
CA SER A 172 12.30 -4.44 10.21
C SER A 172 13.22 -5.44 10.90
N VAL A 173 13.93 -5.04 11.95
CA VAL A 173 14.76 -5.94 12.75
C VAL A 173 13.88 -6.94 13.50
N LEU A 174 12.83 -6.47 14.15
CA LEU A 174 11.90 -7.32 14.90
C LEU A 174 11.16 -8.30 13.96
N CYS A 175 10.73 -7.83 12.78
CA CYS A 175 10.10 -8.68 11.76
C CYS A 175 11.02 -9.83 11.35
N ARG A 176 12.29 -9.54 11.01
CA ARG A 176 13.26 -10.57 10.61
C ARG A 176 13.53 -11.58 11.72
N GLN A 177 13.66 -11.12 12.98
CA GLN A 177 13.84 -12.00 14.12
C GLN A 177 12.65 -12.93 14.35
N SER A 178 11.46 -12.50 13.94
CA SER A 178 10.19 -13.21 14.11
C SER A 178 9.74 -13.99 12.87
N GLY A 179 10.49 -13.93 11.76
CA GLY A 179 10.13 -14.58 10.51
C GLY A 179 8.89 -13.97 9.81
N LEU A 180 8.62 -12.69 10.07
CA LEU A 180 7.51 -11.94 9.49
C LEU A 180 7.98 -11.14 8.29
N ALA A 181 7.25 -11.21 7.16
CA ALA A 181 7.46 -10.31 6.03
C ALA A 181 7.04 -8.88 6.40
N LEU A 182 7.79 -7.88 5.92
CA LEU A 182 7.45 -6.47 6.05
C LEU A 182 7.21 -5.86 4.69
N SER A 183 5.99 -5.42 4.43
CA SER A 183 5.61 -4.62 3.26
C SER A 183 5.13 -3.23 3.66
N ILE A 184 5.37 -2.23 2.82
CA ILE A 184 5.06 -0.83 3.11
C ILE A 184 4.33 -0.24 1.91
N ASP A 185 3.13 0.29 2.14
CA ASP A 185 2.32 0.93 1.13
C ASP A 185 2.72 2.40 0.96
N ASN A 186 2.77 2.85 -0.27
CA ASN A 186 3.22 4.18 -0.62
C ASN A 186 2.35 4.76 -1.74
N TYR A 187 2.07 6.04 -1.67
CA TYR A 187 1.59 6.78 -2.83
C TYR A 187 2.58 6.70 -3.99
N VAL A 188 2.07 6.85 -5.21
CA VAL A 188 2.93 7.00 -6.39
C VAL A 188 3.88 8.19 -6.16
N PRO A 189 5.22 7.99 -6.26
CA PRO A 189 6.17 9.07 -6.05
C PRO A 189 6.07 10.09 -7.18
N LEU A 190 5.56 11.27 -6.84
CA LEU A 190 5.55 12.45 -7.70
C LEU A 190 6.74 13.33 -7.34
N ASN A 191 7.15 14.24 -8.23
CA ASN A 191 8.27 15.16 -7.98
C ASN A 191 8.11 16.00 -6.69
N SER A 192 6.85 16.23 -6.26
CA SER A 192 6.50 16.97 -5.05
C SER A 192 6.30 16.10 -3.81
N SER A 193 6.24 14.76 -3.94
CA SER A 193 5.84 13.84 -2.87
C SER A 193 6.95 12.88 -2.44
N ASN A 194 8.22 13.26 -2.57
CA ASN A 194 9.37 12.41 -2.21
C ASN A 194 9.64 12.38 -0.69
N TYR A 195 8.62 12.10 0.10
CA TYR A 195 8.76 12.11 1.57
C TYR A 195 8.88 10.73 2.20
N TYR A 196 8.54 9.71 1.49
CA TYR A 196 8.56 8.36 2.04
C TYR A 196 9.94 7.69 1.98
N ARG A 197 11.01 8.37 1.58
CA ARG A 197 12.37 7.81 1.57
C ARG A 197 12.38 6.35 1.10
N LEU A 198 11.98 6.13 -0.16
CA LEU A 198 11.93 4.82 -0.79
C LEU A 198 13.29 4.11 -0.78
N ASP A 199 14.40 4.88 -0.81
CA ASP A 199 15.76 4.39 -0.64
C ASP A 199 15.97 3.66 0.70
N ILE A 200 15.38 4.18 1.79
CA ILE A 200 15.43 3.52 3.09
C ILE A 200 14.52 2.30 3.11
N GLN A 201 13.30 2.42 2.59
CA GLN A 201 12.37 1.31 2.53
C GLN A 201 12.94 0.14 1.71
N GLY A 202 13.55 0.41 0.55
CA GLY A 202 14.21 -0.59 -0.28
C GLY A 202 15.32 -1.36 0.44
N LEU A 203 15.95 -0.76 1.46
CA LEU A 203 16.97 -1.43 2.28
C LEU A 203 16.35 -2.31 3.38
N VAL A 204 15.27 -1.86 4.03
CA VAL A 204 14.79 -2.46 5.28
C VAL A 204 13.53 -3.30 5.12
N ALA A 205 12.67 -3.01 4.15
CA ALA A 205 11.47 -3.79 3.87
C ALA A 205 11.78 -4.99 2.95
N ASP A 206 10.93 -6.00 3.02
CA ASP A 206 10.92 -7.10 2.06
C ASP A 206 10.21 -6.68 0.77
N TYR A 207 9.16 -5.86 0.89
CA TYR A 207 8.42 -5.31 -0.25
C TYR A 207 8.06 -3.84 -0.06
N VAL A 208 8.12 -3.10 -1.15
CA VAL A 208 7.67 -1.70 -1.27
C VAL A 208 6.51 -1.71 -2.25
N ILE A 209 5.31 -1.48 -1.74
CA ILE A 209 4.09 -1.47 -2.55
C ILE A 209 3.78 -0.03 -2.95
N ILE A 210 3.59 0.19 -4.24
CA ILE A 210 3.18 1.47 -4.79
C ILE A 210 1.70 1.38 -5.12
N MET A 211 0.89 2.21 -4.50
CA MET A 211 -0.54 2.35 -4.78
C MET A 211 -0.71 3.07 -6.12
N GLY A 212 -0.64 2.31 -7.22
CA GLY A 212 -0.70 2.79 -8.60
C GLY A 212 -2.10 3.25 -8.99
N TYR A 213 -2.77 3.99 -8.11
CA TYR A 213 -4.12 4.50 -8.26
C TYR A 213 -4.33 5.80 -7.47
N ASP A 214 -5.55 6.30 -7.47
CA ASP A 214 -5.94 7.59 -6.89
C ASP A 214 -5.18 8.79 -7.49
N GLU A 215 -4.80 8.70 -8.79
CA GLU A 215 -4.33 9.85 -9.56
C GLU A 215 -5.35 10.99 -9.48
N HIS A 216 -6.64 10.65 -9.73
CA HIS A 216 -7.78 11.49 -9.40
C HIS A 216 -8.67 10.76 -8.39
N TRP A 217 -8.76 11.30 -7.21
CA TRP A 217 -9.52 10.74 -6.08
C TRP A 217 -10.77 11.57 -5.76
N GLY A 218 -11.64 11.08 -4.88
CA GLY A 218 -12.95 11.69 -4.60
C GLY A 218 -12.96 13.15 -4.13
N GLY A 219 -11.81 13.69 -3.73
CA GLY A 219 -11.67 15.09 -3.33
C GLY A 219 -11.07 16.01 -4.40
N CYS A 220 -10.78 15.50 -5.61
CA CYS A 220 -10.26 16.30 -6.71
C CYS A 220 -11.31 17.30 -7.21
N GLN A 221 -10.83 18.48 -7.64
CA GLN A 221 -11.65 19.54 -8.22
C GLN A 221 -11.86 19.35 -9.73
N GLU A 222 -11.20 18.39 -10.32
CA GLU A 222 -11.26 18.03 -11.73
C GLU A 222 -11.50 16.54 -11.87
N ALA A 223 -12.36 16.17 -12.84
CA ALA A 223 -12.59 14.78 -13.20
C ALA A 223 -11.36 14.21 -13.94
N GLY A 224 -11.04 12.94 -13.69
CA GLY A 224 -9.92 12.31 -14.37
C GLY A 224 -9.82 10.81 -14.08
N SER A 225 -8.85 10.17 -14.72
CA SER A 225 -8.51 8.77 -14.54
C SER A 225 -8.07 8.48 -13.10
N VAL A 226 -8.46 7.34 -12.57
CA VAL A 226 -7.95 6.82 -11.29
C VAL A 226 -6.49 6.40 -11.42
N ALA A 227 -6.07 5.91 -12.59
CA ALA A 227 -4.75 5.36 -12.83
C ALA A 227 -4.41 5.38 -14.33
N SER A 228 -4.04 6.54 -14.87
CA SER A 228 -3.56 6.63 -16.24
C SER A 228 -2.25 5.86 -16.43
N ILE A 229 -1.95 5.47 -17.67
CA ILE A 229 -0.74 4.71 -17.96
C ILE A 229 0.53 5.49 -17.62
N ASP A 230 0.55 6.79 -17.87
CA ASP A 230 1.71 7.65 -17.56
C ASP A 230 1.92 7.78 -16.04
N TYR A 231 0.82 7.84 -15.28
CA TYR A 231 0.90 7.87 -13.82
C TYR A 231 1.53 6.59 -13.26
N VAL A 232 1.06 5.44 -13.71
CA VAL A 232 1.58 4.12 -13.27
C VAL A 232 3.01 3.92 -13.74
N SER A 233 3.28 4.15 -15.03
CA SER A 233 4.62 3.95 -15.62
C SER A 233 5.66 4.88 -15.00
N GLY A 234 5.36 6.17 -14.93
CA GLY A 234 6.24 7.16 -14.32
C GLY A 234 6.43 6.95 -12.82
N GLY A 235 5.41 6.47 -12.12
CA GLY A 235 5.52 6.07 -10.71
C GLY A 235 6.49 4.92 -10.50
N LEU A 236 6.38 3.88 -11.32
CA LEU A 236 7.28 2.74 -11.28
C LEU A 236 8.72 3.13 -11.61
N ASP A 237 8.94 3.95 -12.65
CA ASP A 237 10.29 4.39 -13.04
C ASP A 237 10.98 5.13 -11.89
N ARG A 238 10.30 6.07 -11.25
CA ARG A 238 10.82 6.81 -10.08
C ARG A 238 11.06 5.91 -8.86
N THR A 239 10.23 4.89 -8.68
CA THR A 239 10.41 3.91 -7.58
C THR A 239 11.67 3.08 -7.82
N LEU A 240 11.86 2.61 -9.04
CA LEU A 240 12.99 1.76 -9.42
C LEU A 240 14.34 2.48 -9.39
N GLU A 241 14.37 3.82 -9.38
CA GLU A 241 15.58 4.58 -9.09
C GLU A 241 16.11 4.37 -7.67
N GLN A 242 15.27 3.91 -6.74
CA GLN A 242 15.57 3.87 -5.31
C GLN A 242 15.38 2.48 -4.69
N VAL A 243 14.57 1.61 -5.30
CA VAL A 243 14.18 0.30 -4.77
C VAL A 243 14.54 -0.80 -5.77
N PRO A 244 15.21 -1.89 -5.35
CA PRO A 244 15.43 -3.05 -6.21
C PRO A 244 14.12 -3.61 -6.78
N ALA A 245 14.11 -3.94 -8.07
CA ALA A 245 12.89 -4.33 -8.78
C ALA A 245 12.16 -5.52 -8.14
N GLU A 246 12.91 -6.48 -7.62
CA GLU A 246 12.38 -7.68 -6.95
C GLU A 246 11.61 -7.38 -5.66
N LYS A 247 11.78 -6.18 -5.09
CA LYS A 247 11.04 -5.72 -3.91
C LYS A 247 9.84 -4.82 -4.25
N VAL A 248 9.76 -4.32 -5.48
CA VAL A 248 8.68 -3.44 -5.90
C VAL A 248 7.43 -4.24 -6.23
N VAL A 249 6.31 -3.85 -5.62
CA VAL A 249 4.97 -4.36 -5.95
C VAL A 249 4.13 -3.19 -6.43
N ASN A 250 3.49 -3.31 -7.60
CA ASN A 250 2.56 -2.28 -8.05
C ASN A 250 1.13 -2.69 -7.76
N ALA A 251 0.37 -1.80 -7.15
CA ALA A 251 -1.04 -2.02 -6.89
C ALA A 251 -1.90 -1.49 -8.04
N LEU A 252 -2.86 -2.32 -8.42
CA LEU A 252 -3.85 -2.04 -9.46
C LEU A 252 -5.20 -1.70 -8.82
N PRO A 253 -5.93 -0.68 -9.35
CA PRO A 253 -7.29 -0.42 -8.93
C PRO A 253 -8.26 -1.42 -9.56
N PHE A 254 -9.07 -2.07 -8.74
CA PHE A 254 -10.23 -2.81 -9.23
C PHE A 254 -11.50 -1.97 -9.08
N TYR A 255 -11.35 -0.66 -9.24
CA TYR A 255 -12.43 0.32 -9.25
C TYR A 255 -12.11 1.45 -10.24
N THR A 256 -13.15 2.12 -10.65
CA THR A 256 -13.08 3.38 -11.39
C THR A 256 -13.93 4.43 -10.67
N ARG A 257 -14.07 5.63 -11.25
CA ARG A 257 -14.94 6.68 -10.70
C ARG A 257 -15.94 7.16 -11.74
N LEU A 258 -17.20 7.21 -11.33
CA LEU A 258 -18.20 7.99 -12.03
C LEU A 258 -18.11 9.43 -11.51
N TRP A 259 -17.65 10.32 -12.36
CA TRP A 259 -17.56 11.74 -12.08
C TRP A 259 -18.85 12.46 -12.47
N MET A 260 -19.24 13.43 -11.66
CA MET A 260 -20.44 14.26 -11.83
C MET A 260 -20.03 15.71 -11.64
N THR A 261 -20.03 16.48 -12.76
CA THR A 261 -19.70 17.91 -12.76
C THR A 261 -20.95 18.73 -13.00
N LYS A 262 -21.32 19.57 -12.02
CA LYS A 262 -22.47 20.48 -12.08
C LYS A 262 -22.02 21.91 -11.81
N GLY A 263 -21.95 22.73 -12.85
CA GLY A 263 -21.36 24.05 -12.75
C GLY A 263 -19.89 24.00 -12.32
N ALA A 264 -19.57 24.52 -11.15
CA ALA A 264 -18.22 24.46 -10.56
C ALA A 264 -18.05 23.31 -9.56
N GLU A 265 -19.09 22.56 -9.26
CA GLU A 265 -19.05 21.45 -8.30
C GLU A 265 -18.67 20.17 -9.03
N VAL A 266 -17.62 19.50 -8.54
CA VAL A 266 -17.16 18.18 -9.00
C VAL A 266 -17.30 17.20 -7.87
N THR A 267 -18.04 16.13 -8.09
CA THR A 267 -18.21 15.01 -7.16
C THR A 267 -17.95 13.69 -7.88
N SER A 268 -17.69 12.63 -7.14
CA SER A 268 -17.54 11.32 -7.75
C SER A 268 -17.92 10.17 -6.82
N GLU A 269 -18.25 9.04 -7.42
CA GLU A 269 -18.52 7.77 -6.77
C GLU A 269 -17.52 6.72 -7.28
N ALA A 270 -16.91 5.96 -6.33
CA ALA A 270 -16.05 4.83 -6.69
C ALA A 270 -16.92 3.63 -7.08
N ILE A 271 -16.70 3.09 -8.26
CA ILE A 271 -17.47 1.97 -8.82
C ILE A 271 -16.53 0.77 -8.98
N PRO A 272 -16.81 -0.38 -8.33
CA PRO A 272 -16.09 -1.62 -8.60
C PRO A 272 -16.11 -1.97 -10.09
N ILE A 273 -15.03 -2.50 -10.64
CA ILE A 273 -14.98 -2.85 -12.07
C ILE A 273 -16.05 -3.90 -12.44
N SER A 274 -16.41 -4.77 -11.51
CA SER A 274 -17.51 -5.73 -11.67
C SER A 274 -18.89 -5.07 -11.82
N ASN A 275 -19.05 -3.82 -11.42
CA ASN A 275 -20.34 -3.11 -11.37
C ASN A 275 -20.43 -1.97 -12.39
N VAL A 276 -19.41 -1.77 -13.23
CA VAL A 276 -19.37 -0.66 -14.20
C VAL A 276 -20.57 -0.72 -15.17
N GLU A 277 -20.83 -1.89 -15.76
CA GLU A 277 -21.95 -2.06 -16.69
C GLU A 277 -23.31 -1.78 -16.02
N GLU A 278 -23.53 -2.31 -14.80
CA GLU A 278 -24.75 -2.02 -14.03
C GLU A 278 -24.90 -0.52 -13.72
N CYS A 279 -23.79 0.14 -13.38
CA CYS A 279 -23.76 1.57 -13.12
C CYS A 279 -24.17 2.37 -14.37
N LEU A 280 -23.58 2.06 -15.51
CA LEU A 280 -23.88 2.75 -16.80
C LEU A 280 -25.34 2.52 -17.24
N GLN A 281 -25.88 1.32 -17.04
CA GLN A 281 -27.28 0.99 -17.40
C GLN A 281 -28.31 1.87 -16.65
N LYS A 282 -28.02 2.32 -15.42
CA LYS A 282 -28.87 3.27 -14.68
C LYS A 282 -29.06 4.59 -15.42
N TYR A 283 -28.14 4.93 -16.31
CA TYR A 283 -28.16 6.14 -17.14
C TYR A 283 -28.50 5.84 -18.61
N GLY A 284 -28.91 4.60 -18.94
CA GLY A 284 -29.18 4.18 -20.32
C GLY A 284 -27.93 4.13 -21.18
N LYS A 285 -26.78 3.87 -20.57
CA LYS A 285 -25.46 3.70 -21.20
C LYS A 285 -24.98 2.28 -21.05
N SER A 286 -23.93 1.92 -21.80
CA SER A 286 -23.23 0.64 -21.68
C SER A 286 -21.72 0.82 -21.95
N THR A 287 -20.92 -0.14 -21.56
CA THR A 287 -19.48 -0.14 -21.83
C THR A 287 -19.14 -0.13 -23.31
N ASP A 288 -19.99 -0.71 -24.17
CA ASP A 288 -19.83 -0.67 -25.64
C ASP A 288 -19.90 0.74 -26.25
N MET A 289 -20.37 1.74 -25.49
CA MET A 289 -20.43 3.14 -25.92
C MET A 289 -19.17 3.92 -25.55
N ALA A 290 -18.24 3.31 -24.81
CA ALA A 290 -16.98 3.94 -24.46
C ALA A 290 -16.01 3.89 -25.64
N GLU A 291 -15.15 4.89 -25.74
CA GLU A 291 -14.10 4.97 -26.75
C GLU A 291 -12.74 4.87 -26.08
N TRP A 292 -11.80 4.19 -26.74
CA TRP A 292 -10.45 4.07 -26.21
C TRP A 292 -9.72 5.43 -26.19
N ASP A 293 -9.29 5.85 -25.00
CA ASP A 293 -8.45 7.02 -24.82
C ASP A 293 -6.97 6.61 -24.81
N GLU A 294 -6.26 6.94 -25.87
CA GLU A 294 -4.82 6.62 -26.04
C GLU A 294 -3.92 7.31 -25.00
N VAL A 295 -4.38 8.41 -24.39
CA VAL A 295 -3.58 9.17 -23.42
C VAL A 295 -3.57 8.46 -22.07
N THR A 296 -4.73 8.03 -21.60
CA THR A 296 -4.83 7.30 -20.33
C THR A 296 -4.68 5.79 -20.48
N CYS A 297 -4.79 5.28 -21.72
CA CYS A 297 -4.92 3.86 -22.05
C CYS A 297 -6.09 3.21 -21.30
N GLN A 298 -7.26 3.84 -21.41
CA GLN A 298 -8.51 3.40 -20.80
C GLN A 298 -9.68 3.62 -21.76
N ASN A 299 -10.74 2.84 -21.61
CA ASN A 299 -12.02 3.14 -22.25
C ASN A 299 -12.67 4.33 -21.54
N TYR A 300 -13.04 5.35 -22.29
CA TYR A 300 -13.64 6.58 -21.78
C TYR A 300 -15.06 6.78 -22.29
N ILE A 301 -15.95 7.19 -21.39
CA ILE A 301 -17.32 7.57 -21.74
C ILE A 301 -17.72 8.85 -21.02
N GLU A 302 -18.42 9.74 -21.76
CA GLU A 302 -19.05 10.91 -21.17
C GLU A 302 -20.47 11.12 -21.70
N TRP A 303 -21.30 11.78 -20.93
CA TRP A 303 -22.63 12.19 -21.37
C TRP A 303 -23.16 13.36 -20.54
N GLN A 304 -24.03 14.15 -21.19
CA GLN A 304 -24.77 15.21 -20.52
C GLN A 304 -26.10 14.68 -20.00
N GLY A 305 -26.42 14.89 -18.75
CA GLY A 305 -27.72 14.60 -18.14
C GLY A 305 -28.24 15.82 -17.39
N ASN A 306 -29.35 16.41 -17.86
CA ASN A 306 -29.87 17.67 -17.34
C ASN A 306 -28.79 18.78 -17.28
N ASP A 307 -28.35 19.15 -16.06
CA ASP A 307 -27.34 20.16 -15.79
C ASP A 307 -26.00 19.57 -15.28
N THR A 308 -25.81 18.26 -15.44
CA THR A 308 -24.64 17.53 -14.94
C THR A 308 -23.91 16.85 -16.10
N LEU A 309 -22.60 17.07 -16.19
CA LEU A 309 -21.71 16.28 -17.04
C LEU A 309 -21.25 15.05 -16.26
N TYR A 310 -21.45 13.88 -16.85
CA TYR A 310 -20.97 12.60 -16.33
C TYR A 310 -19.78 12.14 -17.15
N GLN A 311 -18.73 11.65 -16.46
CA GLN A 311 -17.50 11.18 -17.10
C GLN A 311 -16.98 9.95 -16.36
N MET A 312 -16.43 8.99 -17.11
CA MET A 312 -15.81 7.79 -16.54
C MET A 312 -14.66 7.33 -17.43
N TRP A 313 -13.48 7.19 -16.83
CA TRP A 313 -12.34 6.44 -17.36
C TRP A 313 -12.42 5.04 -16.79
N ILE A 314 -12.81 4.09 -17.62
CA ILE A 314 -13.14 2.73 -17.18
C ILE A 314 -11.88 1.93 -16.94
N GLU A 315 -11.73 1.39 -15.72
CA GLU A 315 -10.80 0.30 -15.49
C GLU A 315 -11.49 -1.01 -15.90
N ASP A 316 -10.83 -1.74 -16.76
CA ASP A 316 -11.27 -3.02 -17.28
C ASP A 316 -10.06 -3.92 -17.58
N THR A 317 -10.29 -5.09 -18.16
CA THR A 317 -9.21 -6.03 -18.49
C THR A 317 -8.25 -5.47 -19.55
N GLU A 318 -8.71 -4.62 -20.46
CA GLU A 318 -7.88 -4.00 -21.49
C GLU A 318 -6.92 -2.99 -20.88
N SER A 319 -7.42 -2.04 -20.10
CA SER A 319 -6.61 -1.04 -19.40
C SER A 319 -5.65 -1.67 -18.39
N LEU A 320 -6.11 -2.68 -17.64
CA LEU A 320 -5.26 -3.43 -16.71
C LEU A 320 -4.16 -4.21 -17.43
N SER A 321 -4.43 -4.73 -18.65
CA SER A 321 -3.41 -5.44 -19.45
C SER A 321 -2.26 -4.52 -19.85
N VAL A 322 -2.55 -3.26 -20.20
CA VAL A 322 -1.49 -2.27 -20.50
C VAL A 322 -0.62 -2.02 -19.28
N LYS A 323 -1.22 -1.84 -18.11
CA LYS A 323 -0.49 -1.67 -16.83
C LYS A 323 0.37 -2.89 -16.47
N VAL A 324 -0.19 -4.10 -16.64
CA VAL A 324 0.55 -5.36 -16.42
C VAL A 324 1.72 -5.49 -17.40
N ASN A 325 1.59 -5.06 -18.66
CA ASN A 325 2.70 -5.05 -19.61
C ASN A 325 3.83 -4.11 -19.16
N VAL A 326 3.49 -2.94 -18.61
CA VAL A 326 4.46 -2.01 -18.01
C VAL A 326 5.20 -2.65 -16.83
N MET A 327 4.49 -3.38 -15.98
CA MET A 327 5.06 -4.11 -14.84
C MET A 327 5.97 -5.25 -15.31
N ASN A 328 5.55 -6.01 -16.32
CA ASN A 328 6.34 -7.10 -16.92
C ASN A 328 7.66 -6.59 -17.53
N ALA A 329 7.60 -5.47 -18.26
CA ALA A 329 8.79 -4.85 -18.87
C ALA A 329 9.85 -4.45 -17.83
N ARG A 330 9.45 -4.15 -16.61
CA ARG A 330 10.31 -3.76 -15.49
C ARG A 330 10.67 -4.92 -14.56
N ASN A 331 10.10 -6.09 -14.77
CA ASN A 331 10.31 -7.30 -13.98
C ASN A 331 10.25 -7.08 -12.47
N ILE A 332 9.21 -6.34 -12.01
CA ILE A 332 9.01 -6.05 -10.60
C ILE A 332 8.56 -7.27 -9.79
N GLY A 333 8.72 -7.20 -8.47
CA GLY A 333 8.51 -8.29 -7.51
C GLY A 333 7.08 -8.76 -7.33
N GLY A 334 6.06 -8.00 -7.80
CA GLY A 334 4.70 -8.46 -7.67
C GLY A 334 3.62 -7.49 -8.09
N VAL A 335 2.40 -7.90 -7.81
CA VAL A 335 1.16 -7.14 -8.01
C VAL A 335 0.36 -7.11 -6.71
N ALA A 336 -0.29 -6.00 -6.42
CA ALA A 336 -1.34 -5.89 -5.41
C ALA A 336 -2.64 -5.42 -6.06
N VAL A 337 -3.77 -5.62 -5.39
CA VAL A 337 -5.09 -5.24 -5.94
C VAL A 337 -5.93 -4.57 -4.85
N TRP A 338 -6.37 -3.35 -5.10
CA TRP A 338 -7.40 -2.68 -4.30
C TRP A 338 -8.75 -2.76 -5.03
N ARG A 339 -9.69 -3.62 -4.64
CA ARG A 339 -9.59 -4.62 -3.57
C ARG A 339 -10.33 -5.91 -3.94
N LEU A 340 -10.17 -6.93 -3.13
CA LEU A 340 -10.96 -8.16 -3.21
C LEU A 340 -12.46 -7.86 -3.17
N GLY A 341 -13.24 -8.59 -3.97
CA GLY A 341 -14.68 -8.39 -4.14
C GLY A 341 -15.06 -7.30 -5.16
N TYR A 342 -14.07 -6.65 -5.82
CA TYR A 342 -14.32 -5.60 -6.81
C TYR A 342 -14.00 -6.04 -8.24
N GLY A 343 -13.31 -7.16 -8.41
CA GLY A 343 -12.79 -7.63 -9.68
C GLY A 343 -13.80 -8.37 -10.54
N THR A 344 -13.51 -8.42 -11.84
CA THR A 344 -14.12 -9.36 -12.77
C THR A 344 -13.28 -10.63 -12.87
N GLN A 345 -13.85 -11.72 -13.38
CA GLN A 345 -13.11 -12.97 -13.59
C GLN A 345 -11.90 -12.74 -14.51
N SER A 346 -12.04 -12.00 -15.60
CA SER A 346 -10.97 -11.73 -16.55
C SER A 346 -9.83 -10.89 -15.95
N ALA A 347 -10.15 -9.93 -15.07
CA ALA A 347 -9.15 -9.15 -14.36
C ALA A 347 -8.33 -10.03 -13.40
N TRP A 348 -8.98 -10.96 -12.69
CA TRP A 348 -8.29 -11.92 -11.83
C TRP A 348 -7.45 -12.93 -12.61
N GLU A 349 -7.92 -13.39 -13.77
CA GLU A 349 -7.13 -14.26 -14.65
C GLU A 349 -5.86 -13.54 -15.17
N LEU A 350 -5.94 -12.25 -15.45
CA LEU A 350 -4.78 -11.42 -15.81
C LEU A 350 -3.77 -11.31 -14.65
N VAL A 351 -4.23 -11.06 -13.44
CA VAL A 351 -3.39 -10.99 -12.23
C VAL A 351 -2.72 -12.33 -11.96
N ALA A 352 -3.47 -13.44 -12.04
CA ALA A 352 -2.96 -14.79 -11.87
C ALA A 352 -1.87 -15.13 -12.89
N ALA A 353 -2.09 -14.79 -14.17
CA ALA A 353 -1.13 -15.01 -15.25
C ALA A 353 0.17 -14.21 -15.01
N TYR A 354 0.06 -12.95 -14.59
CA TYR A 354 1.21 -12.11 -14.27
C TYR A 354 2.04 -12.67 -13.11
N ALA A 355 1.39 -13.08 -12.03
CA ALA A 355 2.06 -13.59 -10.84
C ALA A 355 2.58 -15.03 -10.99
N GLY A 356 2.09 -15.78 -11.97
CA GLY A 356 2.40 -17.21 -12.15
C GLY A 356 1.76 -18.08 -11.06
N VAL A 357 0.72 -17.58 -10.39
CA VAL A 357 -0.04 -18.29 -9.35
C VAL A 357 -1.24 -18.98 -9.99
N LYS A 358 -1.44 -20.27 -9.68
CA LYS A 358 -2.51 -21.09 -10.25
C LYS A 358 -3.77 -21.07 -9.39
#